data_988d49b60b9ffaa30d464841a336d2be
#
_entry.id   988d49b60b9ffaa30d464841a336d2be
#
_cell.length_a   1.000
_cell.length_b   1.000
_cell.length_c   1.000
_cell.angle_alpha   90.00
_cell.angle_beta   90.00
_cell.angle_gamma   90.00
#
_symmetry.space_group_name_H-M   'P 1'
#
loop_
_entity.id
_entity.type
_entity.pdbx_description
1 polymer ?
#
loop_
_entity_poly.entity_id
_entity_poly.type
_entity_poly.pdbx_seq_one_letter_code
_entity_poly.pdbx_strand_id
1 'polypeptide(L)'
;RATLYVSGESRNKKHPEKITRICDNFMPQGMGASGIWTEMKFATMDRPDIKNNVIRLEISPAMEHTGDFTVEDWQQLWNDFAAAYDDQTILDKDGKVISVPTNISGSKSSVWLHLESDSGIPHLHAVVCRIDENGNINNDHAIHIRAQRAAEKIALQRGWITAKHIHESRIPQVSEDCMEALRELSEWSWEGYIERLAARGYTLYPRKDNEGIIRGYVLQKGSSRFKGSELGKGRNLTASRIERTWEKLHTEEVKQANQESLTPKQPVITAPNPSVHT
;
A
#
# COMPACT_ATOMS: atom_id res chain seq x y z
N ARG A 1 -25.13 2.47 0.75
CA ARG A 1 -24.00 3.29 0.27
C ARG A 1 -22.98 2.47 -0.53
N ALA A 2 -22.59 1.27 -0.07
CA ALA A 2 -21.59 0.44 -0.76
C ALA A 2 -22.03 0.08 -2.19
N THR A 3 -23.26 -0.39 -2.38
CA THR A 3 -23.82 -0.77 -3.69
C THR A 3 -23.87 0.43 -4.65
N LEU A 4 -24.32 1.61 -4.17
CA LEU A 4 -24.35 2.84 -4.96
C LEU A 4 -22.94 3.26 -5.44
N TYR A 5 -21.93 3.08 -4.59
CA TYR A 5 -20.55 3.43 -4.94
C TYR A 5 -20.00 2.48 -6.01
N VAL A 6 -20.17 1.18 -5.80
CA VAL A 6 -19.62 0.15 -6.69
C VAL A 6 -20.25 0.22 -8.07
N SER A 7 -21.58 0.41 -8.17
CA SER A 7 -22.30 0.50 -9.45
C SER A 7 -22.17 1.84 -10.19
N GLY A 8 -21.48 2.81 -9.59
CA GLY A 8 -21.39 4.16 -10.19
C GLY A 8 -22.62 5.05 -9.99
N GLU A 9 -23.68 4.56 -9.34
CA GLU A 9 -24.92 5.32 -9.10
C GLU A 9 -24.83 6.31 -7.92
N SER A 10 -23.64 6.42 -7.30
CA SER A 10 -23.41 7.40 -6.24
C SER A 10 -23.35 8.81 -6.81
N ARG A 11 -24.04 9.77 -6.13
CA ARG A 11 -24.03 11.20 -6.52
C ARG A 11 -22.64 11.83 -6.56
N ASN A 12 -21.64 11.21 -5.91
CA ASN A 12 -20.28 11.71 -5.84
C ASN A 12 -19.38 11.18 -6.98
N LYS A 13 -19.91 10.33 -7.87
CA LYS A 13 -19.17 9.81 -9.01
C LYS A 13 -19.14 10.83 -10.15
N LYS A 14 -17.92 11.21 -10.58
CA LYS A 14 -17.70 12.21 -11.64
C LYS A 14 -17.86 11.62 -13.04
N HIS A 15 -17.54 10.34 -13.18
CA HIS A 15 -17.45 9.63 -14.47
C HIS A 15 -18.10 8.24 -14.40
N PRO A 16 -19.44 8.14 -14.22
CA PRO A 16 -20.12 6.86 -14.14
C PRO A 16 -20.00 6.04 -15.44
N GLU A 17 -19.77 6.69 -16.58
CA GLU A 17 -19.54 6.06 -17.88
C GLU A 17 -18.24 5.24 -17.95
N LYS A 18 -17.33 5.44 -17.01
CA LYS A 18 -16.08 4.67 -16.85
C LYS A 18 -16.21 3.49 -15.90
N ILE A 19 -17.43 3.12 -15.55
CA ILE A 19 -17.73 2.04 -14.63
C ILE A 19 -18.52 0.98 -15.38
N THR A 20 -17.94 -0.22 -15.48
CA THR A 20 -18.52 -1.33 -16.21
C THR A 20 -18.82 -2.50 -15.28
N ARG A 21 -20.02 -3.07 -15.37
CA ARG A 21 -20.35 -4.32 -14.67
C ARG A 21 -19.59 -5.47 -15.29
N ILE A 22 -18.92 -6.27 -14.45
CA ILE A 22 -18.18 -7.46 -14.87
C ILE A 22 -19.02 -8.71 -14.72
N CYS A 23 -19.55 -8.96 -13.51
CA CYS A 23 -20.41 -10.11 -13.27
C CYS A 23 -21.29 -9.92 -12.03
N ASP A 24 -22.37 -10.69 -12.00
CA ASP A 24 -23.23 -10.91 -10.83
C ASP A 24 -23.24 -12.40 -10.51
N ASN A 25 -23.31 -12.74 -9.23
CA ASN A 25 -23.41 -14.12 -8.76
C ASN A 25 -24.64 -14.28 -7.87
N PHE A 26 -25.42 -15.34 -8.08
CA PHE A 26 -26.67 -15.65 -7.36
C PHE A 26 -27.68 -14.49 -7.27
N MET A 27 -27.70 -13.63 -8.29
CA MET A 27 -28.62 -12.51 -8.41
C MET A 27 -29.16 -12.41 -9.83
N PRO A 28 -30.40 -11.88 -10.03
CA PRO A 28 -30.90 -11.52 -11.35
C PRO A 28 -29.94 -10.52 -12.04
N GLN A 29 -29.69 -10.75 -13.34
CA GLN A 29 -28.85 -9.89 -14.14
C GLN A 29 -29.44 -8.48 -14.32
N GLY A 30 -28.57 -7.49 -14.43
CA GLY A 30 -28.98 -6.13 -14.79
C GLY A 30 -29.59 -5.31 -13.65
N MET A 31 -29.56 -5.79 -12.40
CA MET A 31 -30.04 -5.02 -11.26
C MET A 31 -29.22 -3.76 -11.02
N GLY A 32 -29.86 -2.62 -10.78
CA GLY A 32 -29.24 -1.42 -10.25
C GLY A 32 -28.86 -1.56 -8.78
N ALA A 33 -28.15 -0.56 -8.24
CA ALA A 33 -27.63 -0.57 -6.85
C ALA A 33 -28.70 -0.83 -5.79
N SER A 34 -29.92 -0.31 -6.01
CA SER A 34 -31.05 -0.50 -5.08
C SER A 34 -31.53 -1.96 -5.07
N GLY A 35 -31.60 -2.60 -6.24
CA GLY A 35 -31.98 -4.01 -6.37
C GLY A 35 -30.94 -4.92 -5.72
N ILE A 36 -29.65 -4.70 -6.02
CA ILE A 36 -28.53 -5.42 -5.39
C ILE A 36 -28.59 -5.30 -3.86
N TRP A 37 -28.79 -4.10 -3.35
CA TRP A 37 -28.94 -3.88 -1.91
C TRP A 37 -30.13 -4.64 -1.31
N THR A 38 -31.27 -4.63 -2.00
CA THR A 38 -32.50 -5.31 -1.55
C THR A 38 -32.25 -6.81 -1.47
N GLU A 39 -31.67 -7.42 -2.49
CA GLU A 39 -31.33 -8.85 -2.52
C GLU A 39 -30.42 -9.25 -1.36
N MET A 40 -29.36 -8.48 -1.10
CA MET A 40 -28.43 -8.75 -0.01
C MET A 40 -29.08 -8.53 1.37
N LYS A 41 -29.99 -7.56 1.48
CA LYS A 41 -30.74 -7.33 2.71
C LYS A 41 -31.72 -8.47 2.99
N PHE A 42 -32.41 -8.97 1.97
CA PHE A 42 -33.28 -10.15 2.13
C PHE A 42 -32.50 -11.37 2.59
N ALA A 43 -31.34 -11.64 2.00
CA ALA A 43 -30.50 -12.77 2.40
C ALA A 43 -30.06 -12.72 3.88
N THR A 44 -30.04 -11.53 4.49
CA THR A 44 -29.63 -11.33 5.89
C THR A 44 -30.80 -11.03 6.83
N MET A 45 -32.05 -11.10 6.35
CA MET A 45 -33.21 -10.63 7.09
C MET A 45 -33.44 -11.42 8.42
N ASP A 46 -33.18 -12.71 8.41
CA ASP A 46 -33.35 -13.58 9.57
C ASP A 46 -32.11 -13.60 10.51
N ARG A 47 -31.14 -12.72 10.25
CA ARG A 47 -29.88 -12.63 10.98
C ARG A 47 -29.68 -11.22 11.57
N PRO A 48 -30.41 -10.87 12.66
CA PRO A 48 -30.32 -9.55 13.29
C PRO A 48 -28.95 -9.29 13.96
N ASP A 49 -28.15 -10.34 14.17
CA ASP A 49 -26.77 -10.27 14.63
C ASP A 49 -25.82 -9.66 13.59
N ILE A 50 -26.18 -9.67 12.31
CA ILE A 50 -25.37 -9.11 11.23
C ILE A 50 -25.67 -7.63 11.06
N LYS A 51 -24.77 -6.78 11.54
CA LYS A 51 -24.90 -5.32 11.42
C LYS A 51 -24.62 -4.79 10.00
N ASN A 52 -23.65 -5.39 9.31
CA ASN A 52 -23.28 -5.06 7.94
C ASN A 52 -23.66 -6.20 7.01
N ASN A 53 -24.61 -5.97 6.11
CA ASN A 53 -25.13 -6.99 5.20
C ASN A 53 -24.15 -7.35 4.07
N VAL A 54 -23.14 -6.52 3.83
CA VAL A 54 -22.21 -6.70 2.72
C VAL A 54 -20.76 -6.54 3.14
N ILE A 55 -19.89 -7.27 2.48
CA ILE A 55 -18.44 -7.05 2.41
C ILE A 55 -18.17 -6.25 1.13
N ARG A 56 -17.37 -5.20 1.21
CA ARG A 56 -16.84 -4.50 0.05
C ARG A 56 -15.37 -4.87 -0.12
N LEU A 57 -15.03 -5.30 -1.32
CA LEU A 57 -13.66 -5.64 -1.71
C LEU A 57 -13.23 -4.75 -2.88
N GLU A 58 -11.94 -4.48 -2.94
CA GLU A 58 -11.29 -3.77 -4.02
C GLU A 58 -10.04 -4.54 -4.44
N ILE A 59 -9.87 -4.74 -5.75
CA ILE A 59 -8.73 -5.44 -6.32
C ILE A 59 -8.11 -4.52 -7.37
N SER A 60 -6.91 -4.03 -7.08
CA SER A 60 -6.19 -3.06 -7.91
C SER A 60 -4.82 -3.61 -8.30
N PRO A 61 -4.73 -4.39 -9.38
CA PRO A 61 -3.45 -4.84 -9.93
C PRO A 61 -2.67 -3.65 -10.49
N ALA A 62 -1.36 -3.80 -10.66
CA ALA A 62 -0.57 -2.80 -11.37
C ALA A 62 -0.99 -2.72 -12.84
N MET A 63 -1.02 -1.50 -13.40
CA MET A 63 -1.49 -1.24 -14.78
C MET A 63 -0.72 -2.05 -15.83
N GLU A 64 0.57 -2.30 -15.59
CA GLU A 64 1.43 -3.09 -16.47
C GLU A 64 0.97 -4.55 -16.67
N HIS A 65 0.12 -5.04 -15.75
CA HIS A 65 -0.41 -6.40 -15.81
C HIS A 65 -1.81 -6.50 -16.42
N THR A 66 -2.47 -5.38 -16.63
CA THR A 66 -3.90 -5.35 -17.01
C THR A 66 -4.20 -4.49 -18.22
N GLY A 67 -3.17 -3.99 -18.91
CA GLY A 67 -3.34 -3.10 -20.08
C GLY A 67 -4.17 -3.70 -21.20
N ASP A 68 -4.08 -5.01 -21.42
CA ASP A 68 -4.76 -5.75 -22.48
C ASP A 68 -5.92 -6.61 -21.96
N PHE A 69 -6.36 -6.42 -20.70
CA PHE A 69 -7.44 -7.23 -20.11
C PHE A 69 -8.77 -7.01 -20.82
N THR A 70 -9.40 -8.11 -21.20
CA THR A 70 -10.80 -8.19 -21.63
C THR A 70 -11.73 -8.23 -20.41
N VAL A 71 -13.04 -8.18 -20.64
CA VAL A 71 -14.04 -8.36 -19.58
C VAL A 71 -13.91 -9.75 -18.94
N GLU A 72 -13.63 -10.76 -19.76
CA GLU A 72 -13.45 -12.15 -19.34
C GLU A 72 -12.19 -12.29 -18.46
N ASP A 73 -11.11 -11.59 -18.75
CA ASP A 73 -9.88 -11.57 -17.92
C ASP A 73 -10.15 -10.94 -16.55
N TRP A 74 -10.93 -9.86 -16.50
CA TRP A 74 -11.36 -9.23 -15.25
C TRP A 74 -12.28 -10.15 -14.44
N GLN A 75 -13.19 -10.86 -15.09
CA GLN A 75 -14.05 -11.85 -14.44
C GLN A 75 -13.23 -13.02 -13.88
N GLN A 76 -12.25 -13.52 -14.65
CA GLN A 76 -11.37 -14.59 -14.20
C GLN A 76 -10.50 -14.12 -13.01
N LEU A 77 -10.00 -12.89 -13.03
CA LEU A 77 -9.28 -12.31 -11.91
C LEU A 77 -10.13 -12.29 -10.63
N TRP A 78 -11.40 -11.90 -10.75
CA TRP A 78 -12.34 -11.94 -9.63
C TRP A 78 -12.54 -13.36 -9.10
N ASN A 79 -12.76 -14.33 -9.98
CA ASN A 79 -12.98 -15.73 -9.60
C ASN A 79 -11.77 -16.32 -8.87
N ASP A 80 -10.57 -16.08 -9.42
CA ASP A 80 -9.31 -16.52 -8.80
C ASP A 80 -9.13 -15.88 -7.41
N PHE A 81 -9.41 -14.58 -7.31
CA PHE A 81 -9.30 -13.85 -6.05
C PHE A 81 -10.32 -14.37 -5.02
N ALA A 82 -11.56 -14.57 -5.40
CA ALA A 82 -12.60 -15.07 -4.51
C ALA A 82 -12.24 -16.47 -3.98
N ALA A 83 -11.77 -17.37 -4.83
CA ALA A 83 -11.31 -18.69 -4.42
C ALA A 83 -10.10 -18.62 -3.48
N ALA A 84 -9.11 -17.78 -3.80
CA ALA A 84 -7.94 -17.57 -2.94
C ALA A 84 -8.30 -16.93 -1.60
N TYR A 85 -9.30 -16.06 -1.57
CA TYR A 85 -9.83 -15.42 -0.37
C TYR A 85 -10.54 -16.43 0.53
N ASP A 86 -11.37 -17.28 -0.05
CA ASP A 86 -12.18 -18.28 0.67
C ASP A 86 -11.32 -19.33 1.37
N ASP A 87 -10.24 -19.77 0.73
CA ASP A 87 -9.32 -20.81 1.22
C ASP A 87 -8.45 -20.40 2.43
N GLN A 88 -8.59 -19.16 2.93
CA GLN A 88 -7.75 -18.64 3.99
C GLN A 88 -8.23 -19.03 5.39
N THR A 89 -7.34 -19.58 6.21
CA THR A 89 -7.46 -19.59 7.66
C THR A 89 -6.52 -18.56 8.26
N ILE A 90 -7.04 -17.64 9.05
CA ILE A 90 -6.26 -16.58 9.66
C ILE A 90 -5.96 -16.93 11.12
N LEU A 91 -4.68 -16.92 11.46
CA LEU A 91 -4.18 -17.17 12.81
C LEU A 91 -3.71 -15.86 13.42
N ASP A 92 -3.81 -15.74 14.75
CA ASP A 92 -3.15 -14.68 15.50
C ASP A 92 -1.65 -14.99 15.72
N LYS A 93 -0.97 -14.11 16.45
CA LYS A 93 0.47 -14.25 16.78
C LYS A 93 0.82 -15.50 17.60
N ASP A 94 -0.17 -16.06 18.31
CA ASP A 94 -0.01 -17.22 19.18
C ASP A 94 -0.44 -18.52 18.47
N GLY A 95 -0.78 -18.44 17.16
CA GLY A 95 -1.19 -19.58 16.34
C GLY A 95 -2.66 -19.99 16.50
N LYS A 96 -3.47 -19.22 17.20
CA LYS A 96 -4.90 -19.49 17.37
C LYS A 96 -5.68 -19.01 16.14
N VAL A 97 -6.64 -19.82 15.68
CA VAL A 97 -7.55 -19.44 14.60
C VAL A 97 -8.43 -18.28 15.03
N ILE A 98 -8.34 -17.15 14.32
CA ILE A 98 -9.17 -15.96 14.52
C ILE A 98 -10.17 -15.72 13.40
N SER A 99 -9.97 -16.35 12.23
CA SER A 99 -10.94 -16.32 11.14
C SER A 99 -10.83 -17.60 10.32
N VAL A 100 -11.92 -18.32 10.22
CA VAL A 100 -12.06 -19.57 9.44
C VAL A 100 -12.26 -19.26 7.95
N PRO A 101 -12.11 -20.24 7.04
CA PRO A 101 -12.47 -20.09 5.64
C PRO A 101 -13.84 -19.46 5.45
N THR A 102 -14.03 -18.76 4.34
CA THR A 102 -15.29 -18.11 3.93
C THR A 102 -15.83 -18.79 2.70
N ASN A 103 -16.97 -18.32 2.19
CA ASN A 103 -17.56 -18.76 0.93
C ASN A 103 -18.12 -17.56 0.17
N ILE A 104 -17.25 -16.58 -0.13
CA ILE A 104 -17.67 -15.42 -0.94
C ILE A 104 -17.96 -15.83 -2.38
N SER A 105 -17.32 -16.88 -2.89
CA SER A 105 -17.59 -17.48 -4.19
C SER A 105 -19.00 -18.06 -4.28
N GLY A 106 -19.54 -18.61 -3.18
CA GLY A 106 -20.91 -19.12 -3.05
C GLY A 106 -21.89 -18.09 -2.48
N SER A 107 -21.61 -16.81 -2.58
CA SER A 107 -22.46 -15.75 -2.05
C SER A 107 -22.99 -14.84 -3.15
N LYS A 108 -24.16 -14.21 -2.89
CA LYS A 108 -24.65 -13.13 -3.76
C LYS A 108 -23.57 -12.06 -3.87
N SER A 109 -23.16 -11.73 -5.10
CA SER A 109 -22.16 -10.69 -5.33
C SER A 109 -22.40 -9.93 -6.63
N SER A 110 -21.91 -8.70 -6.70
CA SER A 110 -21.86 -7.88 -7.91
C SER A 110 -20.50 -7.22 -8.02
N VAL A 111 -19.86 -7.35 -9.19
CA VAL A 111 -18.48 -6.94 -9.45
C VAL A 111 -18.45 -5.94 -10.60
N TRP A 112 -17.71 -4.87 -10.40
CA TRP A 112 -17.64 -3.75 -11.31
C TRP A 112 -16.20 -3.31 -11.53
N LEU A 113 -15.85 -3.02 -12.78
CA LEU A 113 -14.58 -2.42 -13.17
C LEU A 113 -14.71 -0.90 -13.15
N HIS A 114 -13.81 -0.25 -12.45
CA HIS A 114 -13.70 1.20 -12.41
C HIS A 114 -12.41 1.64 -13.13
N LEU A 115 -12.56 2.55 -14.10
CA LEU A 115 -11.46 3.16 -14.85
C LEU A 115 -11.23 4.62 -14.44
N GLU A 116 -11.88 5.09 -13.40
CA GLU A 116 -11.94 6.50 -12.98
C GLU A 116 -11.14 6.81 -11.68
N SER A 117 -10.06 6.13 -11.41
CA SER A 117 -9.24 6.46 -10.23
C SER A 117 -8.38 7.70 -10.47
N ASP A 118 -8.08 8.46 -9.42
CA ASP A 118 -7.12 9.58 -9.49
C ASP A 118 -5.72 9.12 -9.93
N SER A 119 -5.39 7.85 -9.73
CA SER A 119 -4.16 7.22 -10.19
C SER A 119 -4.22 6.69 -11.63
N GLY A 120 -5.41 6.70 -12.27
CA GLY A 120 -5.63 6.11 -13.58
C GLY A 120 -5.54 4.57 -13.62
N ILE A 121 -5.41 3.90 -12.47
CA ILE A 121 -5.26 2.45 -12.40
C ILE A 121 -6.64 1.79 -12.46
N PRO A 122 -6.91 0.89 -13.44
CA PRO A 122 -8.11 0.08 -13.49
C PRO A 122 -8.20 -0.82 -12.26
N HIS A 123 -9.38 -0.92 -11.65
CA HIS A 123 -9.57 -1.74 -10.47
C HIS A 123 -10.99 -2.29 -10.37
N LEU A 124 -11.11 -3.48 -9.77
CA LEU A 124 -12.41 -4.08 -9.47
C LEU A 124 -12.93 -3.60 -8.12
N HIS A 125 -14.20 -3.28 -8.09
CA HIS A 125 -14.97 -3.17 -6.86
C HIS A 125 -16.01 -4.28 -6.81
N ALA A 126 -16.08 -5.00 -5.70
CA ALA A 126 -17.09 -6.01 -5.45
C ALA A 126 -17.88 -5.69 -4.19
N VAL A 127 -19.18 -5.94 -4.24
CA VAL A 127 -20.04 -6.11 -3.06
C VAL A 127 -20.45 -7.56 -2.97
N VAL A 128 -20.28 -8.15 -1.79
CA VAL A 128 -20.56 -9.55 -1.53
C VAL A 128 -21.45 -9.66 -0.30
N CYS A 129 -22.48 -10.48 -0.35
CA CYS A 129 -23.37 -10.73 0.78
C CYS A 129 -22.62 -11.41 1.93
N ARG A 130 -22.97 -11.02 3.17
CA ARG A 130 -22.43 -11.64 4.40
C ARG A 130 -22.94 -13.04 4.64
N ILE A 131 -24.00 -13.46 3.97
CA ILE A 131 -24.56 -14.82 4.03
C ILE A 131 -24.33 -15.49 2.68
N ASP A 132 -23.78 -16.70 2.71
CA ASP A 132 -23.63 -17.55 1.54
C ASP A 132 -24.94 -18.26 1.15
N GLU A 133 -24.90 -19.01 0.07
CA GLU A 133 -26.03 -19.80 -0.43
C GLU A 133 -26.55 -20.88 0.55
N ASN A 134 -25.71 -21.30 1.50
CA ASN A 134 -26.02 -22.29 2.51
C ASN A 134 -26.45 -21.66 3.86
N GLY A 135 -26.60 -20.33 3.92
CA GLY A 135 -26.97 -19.61 5.14
C GLY A 135 -25.83 -19.38 6.13
N ASN A 136 -24.57 -19.70 5.77
CA ASN A 136 -23.42 -19.48 6.63
C ASN A 136 -22.94 -18.03 6.52
N ILE A 137 -22.35 -17.53 7.63
CA ILE A 137 -21.79 -16.17 7.68
C ILE A 137 -20.38 -16.17 7.10
N ASN A 138 -20.16 -15.31 6.12
CA ASN A 138 -18.82 -14.87 5.72
C ASN A 138 -18.26 -13.97 6.82
N ASN A 139 -17.30 -14.47 7.57
CA ASN A 139 -16.67 -13.74 8.66
C ASN A 139 -15.82 -12.58 8.12
N ASP A 140 -16.10 -11.35 8.60
CA ASP A 140 -15.36 -10.13 8.25
C ASP A 140 -14.21 -9.82 9.22
N HIS A 141 -13.97 -10.67 10.23
CA HIS A 141 -12.81 -10.51 11.11
C HIS A 141 -11.50 -10.74 10.35
N ALA A 142 -10.54 -9.86 10.57
CA ALA A 142 -9.24 -9.88 9.87
C ALA A 142 -9.34 -9.84 8.34
N ILE A 143 -10.41 -9.24 7.81
CA ILE A 143 -10.70 -9.15 6.36
C ILE A 143 -9.51 -8.59 5.55
N HIS A 144 -8.80 -7.59 6.10
CA HIS A 144 -7.63 -6.97 5.45
C HIS A 144 -6.46 -7.95 5.30
N ILE A 145 -6.22 -8.82 6.30
CA ILE A 145 -5.16 -9.85 6.22
C ILE A 145 -5.53 -10.88 5.16
N ARG A 146 -6.79 -11.32 5.16
CA ARG A 146 -7.32 -12.27 4.18
C ARG A 146 -7.19 -11.74 2.76
N ALA A 147 -7.62 -10.50 2.52
CA ALA A 147 -7.54 -9.86 1.21
C ALA A 147 -6.08 -9.71 0.73
N GLN A 148 -5.16 -9.30 1.60
CA GLN A 148 -3.74 -9.19 1.27
C GLN A 148 -3.12 -10.54 0.89
N ARG A 149 -3.40 -11.60 1.64
CA ARG A 149 -2.89 -12.94 1.34
C ARG A 149 -3.46 -13.50 0.02
N ALA A 150 -4.76 -13.28 -0.23
CA ALA A 150 -5.37 -13.66 -1.49
C ALA A 150 -4.72 -12.92 -2.67
N ALA A 151 -4.54 -11.60 -2.56
CA ALA A 151 -3.90 -10.79 -3.59
C ALA A 151 -2.43 -11.23 -3.84
N GLU A 152 -1.67 -11.52 -2.78
CA GLU A 152 -0.29 -12.01 -2.90
C GLU A 152 -0.25 -13.39 -3.59
N LYS A 153 -1.15 -14.32 -3.22
CA LYS A 153 -1.27 -15.64 -3.85
C LYS A 153 -1.54 -15.51 -5.35
N ILE A 154 -2.48 -14.65 -5.75
CA ILE A 154 -2.80 -14.41 -7.16
C ILE A 154 -1.63 -13.77 -7.91
N ALA A 155 -0.96 -12.76 -7.32
CA ALA A 155 0.19 -12.12 -7.93
C ALA A 155 1.30 -13.16 -8.22
N LEU A 156 1.61 -14.02 -7.26
CA LEU A 156 2.60 -15.09 -7.42
C LEU A 156 2.19 -16.12 -8.49
N GLN A 157 0.94 -16.56 -8.50
CA GLN A 157 0.43 -17.52 -9.49
C GLN A 157 0.47 -16.97 -10.92
N ARG A 158 0.26 -15.66 -11.09
CA ARG A 158 0.29 -14.98 -12.39
C ARG A 158 1.68 -14.45 -12.78
N GLY A 159 2.71 -14.66 -11.93
CA GLY A 159 4.04 -14.10 -12.16
C GLY A 159 4.10 -12.57 -12.05
N TRP A 160 3.15 -11.96 -11.35
CA TRP A 160 3.10 -10.52 -11.14
C TRP A 160 3.98 -10.08 -9.98
N ILE A 161 4.39 -8.81 -10.02
CA ILE A 161 5.11 -8.19 -8.90
C ILE A 161 4.14 -8.03 -7.72
N THR A 162 4.50 -8.58 -6.56
CA THR A 162 3.67 -8.45 -5.36
C THR A 162 3.77 -7.04 -4.77
N ALA A 163 2.71 -6.60 -4.07
CA ALA A 163 2.72 -5.33 -3.33
C ALA A 163 3.86 -5.29 -2.29
N LYS A 164 4.19 -6.42 -1.70
CA LYS A 164 5.34 -6.58 -0.78
C LYS A 164 6.65 -6.28 -1.50
N HIS A 165 6.88 -6.85 -2.66
CA HIS A 165 8.10 -6.61 -3.45
C HIS A 165 8.23 -5.14 -3.87
N ILE A 166 7.13 -4.52 -4.31
CA ILE A 166 7.08 -3.08 -4.64
C ILE A 166 7.43 -2.24 -3.41
N HIS A 167 6.89 -2.58 -2.24
CA HIS A 167 7.20 -1.90 -0.99
C HIS A 167 8.69 -2.03 -0.64
N GLU A 168 9.22 -3.26 -0.65
CA GLU A 168 10.60 -3.57 -0.32
C GLU A 168 11.59 -2.90 -1.29
N SER A 169 11.28 -2.85 -2.59
CA SER A 169 12.13 -2.21 -3.60
C SER A 169 12.28 -0.68 -3.40
N ARG A 170 11.33 -0.04 -2.73
CA ARG A 170 11.34 1.40 -2.44
C ARG A 170 12.11 1.77 -1.16
N ILE A 171 12.28 0.81 -0.24
CA ILE A 171 12.95 1.04 1.05
C ILE A 171 14.35 1.64 0.91
N PRO A 172 15.22 1.19 -0.03
CA PRO A 172 16.55 1.76 -0.20
C PRO A 172 16.53 3.26 -0.52
N GLN A 173 15.71 3.68 -1.49
CA GLN A 173 15.57 5.10 -1.87
C GLN A 173 15.00 5.95 -0.72
N VAL A 174 13.96 5.47 -0.06
CA VAL A 174 13.37 6.17 1.10
C VAL A 174 14.38 6.29 2.25
N SER A 175 15.18 5.25 2.44
CA SER A 175 16.25 5.28 3.46
C SER A 175 17.33 6.29 3.13
N GLU A 176 17.74 6.40 1.86
CA GLU A 176 18.70 7.41 1.44
C GLU A 176 18.14 8.82 1.55
N ASP A 177 16.91 9.07 1.11
CA ASP A 177 16.22 10.36 1.29
C ASP A 177 16.19 10.78 2.79
N CYS A 178 16.00 9.80 3.70
CA CYS A 178 16.06 10.02 5.14
C CYS A 178 17.49 10.38 5.62
N MET A 179 18.49 9.68 5.11
CA MET A 179 19.90 9.94 5.46
C MET A 179 20.36 11.31 4.94
N GLU A 180 19.97 11.69 3.74
CA GLU A 180 20.24 13.03 3.19
C GLU A 180 19.57 14.12 4.03
N ALA A 181 18.30 13.92 4.41
CA ALA A 181 17.61 14.85 5.30
C ALA A 181 18.33 15.03 6.64
N LEU A 182 18.98 13.98 7.17
CA LEU A 182 19.81 14.08 8.38
C LEU A 182 21.12 14.84 8.13
N ARG A 183 21.79 14.64 6.99
CA ARG A 183 23.04 15.36 6.65
C ARG A 183 22.82 16.88 6.52
N GLU A 184 21.66 17.28 6.03
CA GLU A 184 21.33 18.70 5.85
C GLU A 184 20.96 19.43 7.15
N LEU A 185 20.84 18.73 8.28
CA LEU A 185 20.54 19.34 9.57
C LEU A 185 21.84 19.80 10.27
N SER A 186 21.99 21.09 10.50
CA SER A 186 23.10 21.63 11.31
C SER A 186 22.96 21.28 12.79
N GLU A 187 21.73 21.16 13.27
CA GLU A 187 21.39 20.78 14.64
C GLU A 187 20.27 19.73 14.60
N TRP A 188 20.36 18.74 15.49
CA TRP A 188 19.33 17.73 15.59
C TRP A 188 18.04 18.29 16.19
N SER A 189 16.94 18.15 15.47
CA SER A 189 15.57 18.31 15.98
C SER A 189 14.59 17.51 15.15
N TRP A 190 13.49 17.06 15.77
CA TRP A 190 12.42 16.41 15.03
C TRP A 190 11.74 17.36 14.06
N GLU A 191 11.57 18.62 14.43
CA GLU A 191 10.96 19.65 13.60
C GLU A 191 11.77 19.88 12.33
N GLY A 192 13.08 20.08 12.46
CA GLY A 192 13.98 20.24 11.31
C GLY A 192 13.99 19.01 10.41
N TYR A 193 14.00 17.80 10.98
CA TYR A 193 13.95 16.55 10.21
C TYR A 193 12.63 16.42 9.44
N ILE A 194 11.49 16.75 10.06
CA ILE A 194 10.19 16.75 9.40
C ILE A 194 10.17 17.74 8.23
N GLU A 195 10.71 18.93 8.39
CA GLU A 195 10.78 19.94 7.33
C GLU A 195 11.62 19.47 6.13
N ARG A 196 12.78 18.87 6.37
CA ARG A 196 13.63 18.32 5.30
C ARG A 196 12.99 17.18 4.56
N LEU A 197 12.26 16.32 5.26
CA LEU A 197 11.47 15.26 4.64
C LEU A 197 10.27 15.80 3.86
N ALA A 198 9.60 16.83 4.38
CA ALA A 198 8.48 17.48 3.69
C ALA A 198 8.93 18.12 2.36
N ALA A 199 10.11 18.73 2.30
CA ALA A 199 10.72 19.25 1.08
C ALA A 199 10.96 18.15 0.01
N ARG A 200 11.09 16.88 0.43
CA ARG A 200 11.22 15.70 -0.43
C ARG A 200 9.88 15.00 -0.74
N GLY A 201 8.77 15.63 -0.34
CA GLY A 201 7.41 15.12 -0.57
C GLY A 201 6.97 14.04 0.41
N TYR A 202 7.62 13.90 1.56
CA TYR A 202 7.19 12.99 2.62
C TYR A 202 6.37 13.71 3.68
N THR A 203 5.38 13.01 4.21
CA THR A 203 4.68 13.41 5.44
C THR A 203 5.08 12.44 6.55
N LEU A 204 5.62 12.95 7.66
CA LEU A 204 5.98 12.15 8.83
C LEU A 204 4.86 12.17 9.85
N TYR A 205 4.39 10.99 10.24
CA TYR A 205 3.39 10.78 11.30
C TYR A 205 4.08 10.23 12.55
N PRO A 206 4.35 11.05 13.57
CA PRO A 206 5.01 10.60 14.79
C PRO A 206 4.03 9.81 15.68
N ARG A 207 4.51 8.74 16.29
CA ARG A 207 3.83 8.04 17.37
C ARG A 207 4.48 8.42 18.69
N LYS A 208 3.75 9.23 19.47
CA LYS A 208 4.19 9.74 20.77
C LYS A 208 3.65 8.87 21.91
N ASP A 209 4.39 8.81 23.00
CA ASP A 209 3.90 8.27 24.27
C ASP A 209 3.11 9.33 25.07
N ASN A 210 2.69 8.96 26.30
CA ASN A 210 1.93 9.84 27.20
C ASN A 210 2.71 11.09 27.66
N GLU A 211 4.04 11.07 27.53
CA GLU A 211 4.96 12.17 27.86
C GLU A 211 5.26 13.05 26.65
N GLY A 212 4.69 12.73 25.49
CA GLY A 212 4.91 13.45 24.23
C GLY A 212 6.19 13.05 23.50
N ILE A 213 6.93 12.05 23.98
CA ILE A 213 8.18 11.58 23.38
C ILE A 213 7.85 10.70 22.17
N ILE A 214 8.55 10.96 21.04
CA ILE A 214 8.38 10.18 19.80
C ILE A 214 9.06 8.82 19.98
N ARG A 215 8.24 7.75 20.04
CA ARG A 215 8.68 6.35 20.14
C ARG A 215 8.71 5.60 18.82
N GLY A 216 8.16 6.20 17.80
CA GLY A 216 8.14 5.66 16.44
C GLY A 216 7.55 6.65 15.47
N TYR A 217 7.67 6.37 14.18
CA TYR A 217 7.04 7.19 13.15
C TYR A 217 6.76 6.38 11.89
N VAL A 218 5.89 6.92 11.07
CA VAL A 218 5.57 6.42 9.73
C VAL A 218 5.79 7.56 8.75
N LEU A 219 6.51 7.29 7.66
CA LEU A 219 6.62 8.19 6.52
C LEU A 219 5.56 7.83 5.49
N GLN A 220 4.96 8.83 4.88
CA GLN A 220 4.05 8.65 3.75
C GLN A 220 4.53 9.49 2.56
N LYS A 221 4.57 8.88 1.37
CA LYS A 221 4.79 9.56 0.08
C LYS A 221 3.75 9.02 -0.91
N GLY A 222 2.81 9.88 -1.33
CA GLY A 222 1.63 9.43 -2.07
C GLY A 222 0.81 8.42 -1.26
N SER A 223 0.52 7.27 -1.84
CA SER A 223 -0.18 6.16 -1.17
C SER A 223 0.73 5.24 -0.36
N SER A 224 2.05 5.34 -0.51
CA SER A 224 3.02 4.44 0.15
C SER A 224 3.34 4.89 1.57
N ARG A 225 3.43 3.93 2.49
CA ARG A 225 3.75 4.18 3.90
C ARG A 225 4.90 3.29 4.34
N PHE A 226 5.88 3.87 5.06
CA PHE A 226 7.09 3.20 5.54
C PHE A 226 7.24 3.45 7.04
N LYS A 227 7.41 2.40 7.83
CA LYS A 227 7.71 2.55 9.25
C LYS A 227 9.19 2.89 9.43
N GLY A 228 9.52 3.79 10.33
CA GLY A 228 10.92 4.11 10.63
C GLY A 228 11.77 2.89 11.04
N SER A 229 11.12 1.80 11.49
CA SER A 229 11.79 0.53 11.81
C SER A 229 12.17 -0.32 10.59
N GLU A 230 11.64 -0.01 9.42
CA GLU A 230 11.93 -0.70 8.15
C GLU A 230 13.06 0.01 7.39
N LEU A 231 13.37 1.25 7.78
CA LEU A 231 14.30 2.12 7.09
C LEU A 231 15.73 2.04 7.66
N GLY A 232 16.69 2.29 6.78
CA GLY A 232 18.12 2.37 7.11
C GLY A 232 18.78 1.02 7.38
N LYS A 233 20.10 1.03 7.51
CA LYS A 233 20.89 -0.16 7.82
C LYS A 233 20.86 -0.44 9.33
N GLY A 234 20.55 -1.68 9.70
CA GLY A 234 20.53 -2.08 11.10
C GLY A 234 19.55 -1.27 11.97
N ARG A 235 18.46 -0.77 11.40
CA ARG A 235 17.43 0.02 12.09
C ARG A 235 17.96 1.36 12.67
N ASN A 236 18.96 1.94 12.03
CA ASN A 236 19.56 3.20 12.48
C ASN A 236 18.61 4.42 12.35
N LEU A 237 17.55 4.32 11.56
CA LEU A 237 16.53 5.35 11.39
C LEU A 237 15.31 5.16 12.32
N THR A 238 15.36 4.25 13.30
CA THR A 238 14.30 4.19 14.33
C THR A 238 14.32 5.42 15.23
N ALA A 239 13.16 5.80 15.78
CA ALA A 239 13.03 6.97 16.66
C ALA A 239 14.05 6.99 17.83
N SER A 240 14.42 5.82 18.35
CA SER A 240 15.39 5.68 19.44
C SER A 240 16.86 5.75 19.00
N ARG A 241 17.17 5.76 17.70
CA ARG A 241 18.53 5.70 17.17
C ARG A 241 18.86 6.83 16.19
N ILE A 242 17.85 7.52 15.70
CA ILE A 242 18.01 8.49 14.61
C ILE A 242 18.91 9.67 15.00
N GLU A 243 18.78 10.19 16.23
CA GLU A 243 19.65 11.25 16.76
C GLU A 243 21.13 10.81 16.78
N ARG A 244 21.41 9.62 17.29
CA ARG A 244 22.75 9.04 17.27
C ARG A 244 23.27 8.82 15.85
N THR A 245 22.38 8.55 14.89
CA THR A 245 22.75 8.43 13.48
C THR A 245 23.15 9.78 12.92
N TRP A 246 22.41 10.84 13.24
CA TRP A 246 22.75 12.20 12.89
C TRP A 246 24.11 12.62 13.47
N GLU A 247 24.38 12.36 14.77
CA GLU A 247 25.67 12.64 15.42
C GLU A 247 26.85 11.98 14.69
N LYS A 248 26.69 10.71 14.30
CA LYS A 248 27.74 9.97 13.57
C LYS A 248 28.03 10.59 12.21
N LEU A 249 27.00 10.94 11.43
CA LEU A 249 27.18 11.55 10.12
C LEU A 249 28.01 12.82 10.20
N HIS A 250 27.69 13.73 11.12
CA HIS A 250 28.40 15.00 11.27
C HIS A 250 29.83 14.85 11.86
N THR A 251 30.04 13.81 12.68
CA THR A 251 31.37 13.48 13.18
C THR A 251 32.29 12.92 12.09
N GLU A 252 31.75 12.12 11.18
CA GLU A 252 32.51 11.56 10.05
C GLU A 252 32.83 12.61 8.99
N GLU A 253 31.89 13.51 8.68
CA GLU A 253 32.12 14.64 7.76
C GLU A 253 33.23 15.58 8.24
N VAL A 254 33.25 15.93 9.53
CA VAL A 254 34.33 16.75 10.13
C VAL A 254 35.67 16.03 10.04
N LYS A 255 35.74 14.72 10.23
CA LYS A 255 36.98 13.95 10.08
C LYS A 255 37.45 13.90 8.62
N GLN A 256 36.57 13.73 7.65
CA GLN A 256 36.92 13.74 6.23
C GLN A 256 37.41 15.09 5.77
N ALA A 257 36.72 16.18 6.14
CA ALA A 257 37.16 17.55 5.84
C ALA A 257 38.54 17.88 6.42
N ASN A 258 38.84 17.40 7.64
CA ASN A 258 40.14 17.56 8.26
C ASN A 258 41.23 16.74 7.57
N GLN A 259 40.94 15.54 7.05
CA GLN A 259 41.89 14.72 6.30
C GLN A 259 42.21 15.31 4.92
N GLU A 260 41.21 15.83 4.21
CA GLU A 260 41.41 16.50 2.91
C GLU A 260 42.22 17.79 3.03
N SER A 261 42.08 18.52 4.15
CA SER A 261 42.86 19.74 4.42
C SER A 261 44.33 19.45 4.77
N LEU A 262 44.67 18.23 5.18
CA LEU A 262 46.00 17.77 5.54
C LEU A 262 46.79 17.12 4.39
N THR A 263 46.15 16.87 3.24
CA THR A 263 46.83 16.35 2.04
C THR A 263 47.58 17.48 1.35
N PRO A 264 48.94 17.45 1.26
CA PRO A 264 49.70 18.50 0.59
C PRO A 264 49.29 18.54 -0.90
N LYS A 265 48.88 19.72 -1.37
CA LYS A 265 48.73 19.95 -2.82
C LYS A 265 50.06 19.68 -3.49
N GLN A 266 50.17 18.68 -4.33
CA GLN A 266 51.37 18.46 -5.15
C GLN A 266 51.68 19.72 -5.96
N PRO A 267 52.94 20.18 -5.96
CA PRO A 267 53.29 21.33 -6.77
C PRO A 267 53.10 21.01 -8.25
N VAL A 268 52.42 21.88 -8.94
CA VAL A 268 52.26 21.81 -10.39
C VAL A 268 53.67 22.05 -10.99
N ILE A 269 54.28 20.98 -11.49
CA ILE A 269 55.53 21.05 -12.25
C ILE A 269 55.17 21.64 -13.63
N THR A 270 55.39 22.95 -13.81
CA THR A 270 55.36 23.57 -15.12
C THR A 270 56.57 23.10 -15.93
N ALA A 271 56.29 22.36 -17.00
CA ALA A 271 57.33 21.95 -17.95
C ALA A 271 57.97 23.20 -18.60
N PRO A 272 59.31 23.23 -18.79
CA PRO A 272 59.97 24.38 -19.44
C PRO A 272 59.63 24.38 -20.93
N ASN A 273 59.34 25.59 -21.40
CA ASN A 273 59.04 25.91 -22.80
C ASN A 273 60.25 25.55 -23.69
N PRO A 274 60.14 24.82 -24.79
CA PRO A 274 61.26 24.61 -25.70
C PRO A 274 61.57 25.93 -26.43
N SER A 275 62.76 26.48 -26.19
CA SER A 275 63.30 27.60 -26.95
C SER A 275 63.52 27.24 -28.41
N VAL A 276 62.89 28.01 -29.25
CA VAL A 276 63.13 28.04 -30.74
C VAL A 276 64.50 28.62 -30.97
N HIS A 277 65.41 27.86 -31.52
CA HIS A 277 66.61 28.40 -32.20
C HIS A 277 66.41 28.30 -33.70
N THR A 278 66.59 29.44 -34.33
CA THR A 278 66.62 29.77 -35.77
C THR A 278 67.32 28.75 -36.66
#